data_b6d8edb92f7f941547aaa7d4e298adf7
#
_entry.id   b6d8edb92f7f941547aaa7d4e298adf7
#
_cell.length_a   1.000
_cell.length_b   1.000
_cell.length_c   1.000
_cell.angle_alpha   90.00
_cell.angle_beta   90.00
_cell.angle_gamma   90.00
#
_symmetry.space_group_name_H-M   'P 1'
#
loop_
_entity.id
_entity.type
_entity.pdbx_description
1 polymer ?
#
loop_
_entity_poly.entity_id
_entity_poly.type
_entity_poly.pdbx_seq_one_letter_code
_entity_poly.pdbx_strand_id
1 'polypeptide(L)'
;MKHPTREECERLLDQYGTPEHVKGHCREVARTALTISKALNEKGAHLDLDLVLAAGMLHDIARTEDKHWEVGAGLMKELGYEEESRIILVHMKYSPFSPIEQVNETDMVCLGDRLVMEDRY
;
A
#
# COMPACT_ATOMS: atom_id res chain seq x y z
N MET A 1 7.84 2.69 14.91
CA MET A 1 6.44 3.06 14.66
C MET A 1 5.62 1.81 14.40
N LYS A 2 4.39 1.81 14.86
CA LYS A 2 3.55 0.64 14.74
C LYS A 2 2.83 0.58 13.41
N HIS A 3 2.72 -0.61 12.85
CA HIS A 3 2.00 -0.83 11.59
C HIS A 3 0.87 -1.84 11.85
N PRO A 4 -0.27 -1.70 11.15
CA PRO A 4 -1.33 -2.68 11.32
C PRO A 4 -0.92 -4.02 10.72
N THR A 5 -1.37 -5.10 11.35
CA THR A 5 -1.14 -6.44 10.83
C THR A 5 -2.05 -6.70 9.63
N ARG A 6 -1.79 -7.82 8.91
CA ARG A 6 -2.70 -8.21 7.83
C ARG A 6 -4.13 -8.34 8.32
N GLU A 7 -4.33 -8.96 9.48
CA GLU A 7 -5.67 -9.13 10.04
C GLU A 7 -6.33 -7.80 10.38
N GLU A 8 -5.53 -6.88 10.92
CA GLU A 8 -6.06 -5.55 11.21
C GLU A 8 -6.41 -4.81 9.93
N CYS A 9 -5.60 -4.97 8.88
CA CYS A 9 -5.91 -4.36 7.59
C CYS A 9 -7.22 -4.90 7.02
N GLU A 10 -7.43 -6.23 7.09
CA GLU A 10 -8.67 -6.81 6.61
C GLU A 10 -9.86 -6.26 7.37
N ARG A 11 -9.71 -6.12 8.68
CA ARG A 11 -10.79 -5.57 9.51
C ARG A 11 -11.10 -4.13 9.14
N LEU A 12 -10.05 -3.33 8.89
CA LEU A 12 -10.25 -1.94 8.49
C LEU A 12 -10.97 -1.83 7.15
N LEU A 13 -10.60 -2.68 6.21
CA LEU A 13 -11.27 -2.69 4.90
C LEU A 13 -12.74 -3.03 5.06
N ASP A 14 -13.06 -4.00 5.91
CA ASP A 14 -14.45 -4.37 6.16
C ASP A 14 -15.21 -3.26 6.87
N GLN A 15 -14.60 -2.65 7.88
CA GLN A 15 -15.25 -1.59 8.65
C GLN A 15 -15.55 -0.38 7.79
N TYR A 16 -14.65 -0.04 6.89
CA TYR A 16 -14.86 1.09 6.01
C TYR A 16 -15.90 0.80 4.93
N GLY A 17 -16.17 -0.48 4.66
CA GLY A 17 -17.11 -0.86 3.63
C GLY A 17 -16.49 -0.93 2.25
N THR A 18 -15.19 -1.21 2.18
CA THR A 18 -14.51 -1.31 0.89
C THR A 18 -15.10 -2.45 0.08
N PRO A 19 -15.48 -2.22 -1.19
CA PRO A 19 -16.06 -3.27 -2.02
C PRO A 19 -15.12 -4.47 -2.18
N GLU A 20 -15.70 -5.64 -2.38
CA GLU A 20 -14.92 -6.87 -2.44
C GLU A 20 -13.88 -6.85 -3.56
N HIS A 21 -14.23 -6.31 -4.74
CA HIS A 21 -13.28 -6.29 -5.85
C HIS A 21 -12.10 -5.36 -5.55
N VAL A 22 -12.32 -4.30 -4.78
CA VAL A 22 -11.23 -3.41 -4.36
C VAL A 22 -10.38 -4.10 -3.32
N LYS A 23 -11.00 -4.83 -2.38
CA LYS A 23 -10.24 -5.59 -1.39
C LYS A 23 -9.33 -6.62 -2.08
N GLY A 24 -9.85 -7.29 -3.10
CA GLY A 24 -9.04 -8.25 -3.85
C GLY A 24 -7.84 -7.60 -4.52
N HIS A 25 -8.05 -6.42 -5.10
CA HIS A 25 -6.96 -5.65 -5.70
C HIS A 25 -5.92 -5.30 -4.65
N CYS A 26 -6.35 -4.83 -3.50
CA CYS A 26 -5.43 -4.44 -2.42
C CYS A 26 -4.59 -5.63 -1.95
N ARG A 27 -5.22 -6.81 -1.81
CA ARG A 27 -4.49 -8.00 -1.41
C ARG A 27 -3.43 -8.38 -2.44
N GLU A 28 -3.75 -8.29 -3.73
CA GLU A 28 -2.79 -8.60 -4.78
C GLU A 28 -1.65 -7.60 -4.83
N VAL A 29 -1.95 -6.32 -4.65
CA VAL A 29 -0.91 -5.29 -4.60
C VAL A 29 0.04 -5.58 -3.44
N ALA A 30 -0.52 -5.88 -2.26
CA ALA A 30 0.32 -6.17 -1.09
C ALA A 30 1.18 -7.40 -1.33
N ARG A 31 0.61 -8.46 -1.90
CA ARG A 31 1.36 -9.69 -2.17
C ARG A 31 2.50 -9.43 -3.16
N THR A 32 2.20 -8.71 -4.23
CA THR A 32 3.19 -8.40 -5.26
C THR A 32 4.30 -7.53 -4.69
N ALA A 33 3.92 -6.49 -3.96
CA ALA A 33 4.91 -5.58 -3.38
C ALA A 33 5.80 -6.30 -2.36
N LEU A 34 5.22 -7.20 -1.56
CA LEU A 34 5.99 -7.96 -0.59
C LEU A 34 6.96 -8.92 -1.28
N THR A 35 6.53 -9.58 -2.34
CA THR A 35 7.40 -10.50 -3.07
C THR A 35 8.64 -9.77 -3.59
N ILE A 36 8.42 -8.60 -4.19
CA ILE A 36 9.53 -7.82 -4.72
C ILE A 36 10.41 -7.30 -3.58
N SER A 37 9.79 -6.83 -2.49
CA SER A 37 10.54 -6.29 -1.36
C SER A 37 11.41 -7.34 -0.71
N LYS A 38 10.89 -8.56 -0.56
CA LYS A 38 11.68 -9.64 0.03
C LYS A 38 12.88 -9.98 -0.85
N ALA A 39 12.68 -10.02 -2.17
CA ALA A 39 13.78 -10.30 -3.08
C ALA A 39 14.85 -9.22 -3.00
N LEU A 40 14.44 -7.96 -2.91
CA LEU A 40 15.40 -6.87 -2.79
C LEU A 40 16.14 -6.91 -1.46
N ASN A 41 15.44 -7.26 -0.38
CA ASN A 41 16.09 -7.36 0.92
C ASN A 41 17.15 -8.45 0.93
N GLU A 42 16.91 -9.53 0.19
CA GLU A 42 17.93 -10.58 0.05
C GLU A 42 19.17 -10.08 -0.67
N LYS A 43 19.04 -9.01 -1.44
CA LYS A 43 20.16 -8.41 -2.15
C LYS A 43 20.74 -7.21 -1.40
N GLY A 44 20.35 -7.00 -0.16
CA GLY A 44 20.94 -5.97 0.67
C GLY A 44 20.08 -4.76 0.96
N ALA A 45 18.87 -4.69 0.41
CA ALA A 45 17.96 -3.61 0.76
C ALA A 45 17.46 -3.79 2.20
N HIS A 46 16.91 -2.71 2.76
CA HIS A 46 16.40 -2.73 4.13
C HIS A 46 14.98 -2.21 4.17
N LEU A 47 14.12 -2.78 3.33
CA LEU A 47 12.73 -2.36 3.25
C LEU A 47 11.95 -2.91 4.45
N ASP A 48 11.08 -2.07 4.99
CA ASP A 48 10.21 -2.46 6.11
C ASP A 48 9.02 -3.23 5.55
N LEU A 49 9.06 -4.55 5.67
CA LEU A 49 8.04 -5.42 5.08
C LEU A 49 6.67 -5.20 5.71
N ASP A 50 6.63 -4.88 7.01
CA ASP A 50 5.35 -4.61 7.65
C ASP A 50 4.69 -3.36 7.08
N LEU A 51 5.48 -2.33 6.81
CA LEU A 51 4.96 -1.12 6.18
C LEU A 51 4.50 -1.39 4.76
N VAL A 52 5.26 -2.16 3.99
CA VAL A 52 4.88 -2.50 2.62
C VAL A 52 3.56 -3.25 2.61
N LEU A 53 3.41 -4.23 3.49
CA LEU A 53 2.16 -5.00 3.58
C LEU A 53 0.99 -4.10 3.93
N ALA A 54 1.14 -3.30 4.98
CA ALA A 54 0.03 -2.48 5.46
C ALA A 54 -0.36 -1.43 4.42
N ALA A 55 0.61 -0.74 3.84
CA ALA A 55 0.31 0.28 2.84
C ALA A 55 -0.30 -0.34 1.60
N GLY A 56 0.21 -1.51 1.17
CA GLY A 56 -0.38 -2.21 0.03
C GLY A 56 -1.82 -2.61 0.27
N MET A 57 -2.11 -3.14 1.46
CA MET A 57 -3.47 -3.55 1.81
C MET A 57 -4.43 -2.36 1.90
N LEU A 58 -3.94 -1.21 2.31
CA LEU A 58 -4.81 -0.09 2.64
C LEU A 58 -4.79 1.05 1.62
N HIS A 59 -3.95 0.95 0.57
CA HIS A 59 -3.74 2.10 -0.32
C HIS A 59 -5.03 2.54 -1.03
N ASP A 60 -5.95 1.63 -1.28
CA ASP A 60 -7.20 1.93 -1.96
C ASP A 60 -8.42 1.76 -1.07
N ILE A 61 -8.25 1.84 0.25
CA ILE A 61 -9.35 1.59 1.18
C ILE A 61 -10.56 2.47 0.89
N ALA A 62 -10.33 3.70 0.44
CA ALA A 62 -11.41 4.65 0.17
C ALA A 62 -11.68 4.80 -1.34
N ARG A 63 -11.42 3.75 -2.13
CA ARG A 63 -11.43 3.82 -3.60
C ARG A 63 -12.71 4.40 -4.17
N THR A 64 -13.85 4.20 -3.52
CA THR A 64 -15.13 4.69 -4.03
C THR A 64 -15.37 6.16 -3.71
N GLU A 65 -14.49 6.78 -2.93
CA GLU A 65 -14.63 8.18 -2.58
C GLU A 65 -13.95 9.08 -3.59
N ASP A 66 -14.45 10.30 -3.71
CA ASP A 66 -13.78 11.33 -4.48
C ASP A 66 -12.44 11.61 -3.81
N LYS A 67 -11.36 11.76 -4.61
CA LYS A 67 -10.02 11.96 -4.07
C LYS A 67 -9.68 10.90 -3.03
N HIS A 68 -9.88 9.64 -3.40
CA HIS A 68 -9.74 8.52 -2.48
C HIS A 68 -8.38 8.47 -1.80
N TRP A 69 -7.32 8.97 -2.46
CA TRP A 69 -5.98 8.99 -1.87
C TRP A 69 -5.93 9.92 -0.67
N GLU A 70 -6.65 11.03 -0.71
CA GLU A 70 -6.70 11.95 0.42
C GLU A 70 -7.55 11.43 1.55
N VAL A 71 -8.67 10.82 1.21
CA VAL A 71 -9.57 10.27 2.22
C VAL A 71 -8.89 9.11 2.95
N GLY A 72 -8.27 8.21 2.19
CA GLY A 72 -7.57 7.07 2.79
C GLY A 72 -6.40 7.51 3.66
N ALA A 73 -5.62 8.48 3.17
CA ALA A 73 -4.49 8.98 3.95
C ALA A 73 -4.96 9.63 5.25
N GLY A 74 -6.05 10.40 5.19
CA GLY A 74 -6.60 11.03 6.38
C GLY A 74 -7.06 10.00 7.40
N LEU A 75 -7.70 8.93 6.94
CA LEU A 75 -8.15 7.86 7.82
C LEU A 75 -6.97 7.22 8.54
N MET A 76 -5.90 6.91 7.81
CA MET A 76 -4.72 6.31 8.41
C MET A 76 -4.06 7.24 9.41
N LYS A 77 -4.01 8.53 9.09
CA LYS A 77 -3.42 9.50 10.00
C LYS A 77 -4.20 9.56 11.30
N GLU A 78 -5.53 9.53 11.23
CA GLU A 78 -6.37 9.55 12.43
C GLU A 78 -6.14 8.32 13.29
N LEU A 79 -5.83 7.19 12.66
CA LEU A 79 -5.58 5.95 13.38
C LEU A 79 -4.15 5.85 13.91
N GLY A 80 -3.30 6.82 13.60
CA GLY A 80 -1.93 6.83 14.06
C GLY A 80 -0.94 6.15 13.15
N TYR A 81 -1.34 5.75 11.95
CA TYR A 81 -0.49 5.08 10.98
C TYR A 81 0.06 6.10 9.98
N GLU A 82 0.99 6.92 10.44
CA GLU A 82 1.45 8.06 9.64
C GLU A 82 2.26 7.67 8.42
N GLU A 83 3.04 6.61 8.51
CA GLU A 83 3.82 6.18 7.36
C GLU A 83 2.92 5.64 6.25
N GLU A 84 1.93 4.84 6.64
CA GLU A 84 0.94 4.35 5.68
C GLU A 84 0.17 5.52 5.06
N SER A 85 -0.16 6.50 5.88
CA SER A 85 -0.86 7.68 5.39
C SER A 85 -0.07 8.39 4.29
N ARG A 86 1.23 8.56 4.50
CA ARG A 86 2.06 9.24 3.49
C ARG A 86 2.12 8.48 2.19
N ILE A 87 2.25 7.16 2.26
CA ILE A 87 2.31 6.35 1.05
C ILE A 87 0.99 6.42 0.29
N ILE A 88 -0.12 6.31 1.00
CA ILE A 88 -1.44 6.37 0.36
C ILE A 88 -1.65 7.71 -0.31
N LEU A 89 -1.23 8.79 0.35
CA LEU A 89 -1.43 10.13 -0.19
C LEU A 89 -0.76 10.33 -1.54
N VAL A 90 0.42 9.74 -1.74
CA VAL A 90 1.19 10.00 -2.95
C VAL A 90 1.08 8.91 -4.00
N HIS A 91 0.44 7.78 -3.73
CA HIS A 91 0.52 6.63 -4.65
C HIS A 91 -0.05 6.91 -6.03
N MET A 92 -1.02 7.81 -6.14
CA MET A 92 -1.62 8.13 -7.43
C MET A 92 -0.73 9.04 -8.27
N LYS A 93 0.16 9.78 -7.63
CA LYS A 93 0.97 10.79 -8.31
C LYS A 93 2.46 10.48 -8.27
N TYR A 94 2.82 9.32 -7.79
CA TYR A 94 4.22 9.00 -7.54
C TYR A 94 4.95 8.75 -8.85
N SER A 95 5.86 9.62 -9.17
CA SER A 95 6.70 9.52 -10.36
C SER A 95 7.74 10.63 -10.28
N PRO A 96 9.01 10.35 -10.60
CA PRO A 96 9.56 9.05 -10.97
C PRO A 96 9.86 8.20 -9.73
N PHE A 97 10.12 6.91 -9.96
CA PHE A 97 10.59 6.06 -8.90
C PHE A 97 12.00 6.46 -8.48
N SER A 98 12.36 6.10 -7.26
CA SER A 98 13.70 6.33 -6.75
C SER A 98 14.71 5.49 -7.53
N PRO A 99 15.99 5.92 -7.59
CA PRO A 99 17.03 5.06 -8.15
C PRO A 99 17.08 3.73 -7.41
N ILE A 100 17.55 2.70 -8.10
CA ILE A 100 17.51 1.34 -7.54
C ILE A 100 18.24 1.24 -6.19
N GLU A 101 19.27 2.06 -5.98
CA GLU A 101 20.01 2.04 -4.71
C GLU A 101 19.27 2.72 -3.58
N GLN A 102 18.20 3.43 -3.91
CA GLN A 102 17.47 4.24 -2.93
C GLN A 102 15.99 3.91 -2.89
N VAL A 103 15.62 2.71 -3.38
CA VAL A 103 14.20 2.32 -3.37
C VAL A 103 13.69 2.31 -1.94
N ASN A 104 12.42 2.62 -1.80
CA ASN A 104 11.77 2.67 -0.49
C ASN A 104 10.41 1.98 -0.57
N GLU A 105 9.73 1.95 0.55
CA GLU A 105 8.45 1.24 0.65
C GLU A 105 7.38 1.85 -0.26
N THR A 106 7.40 3.17 -0.45
CA THR A 106 6.48 3.82 -1.37
C THR A 106 6.67 3.31 -2.79
N ASP A 107 7.95 3.16 -3.21
CA ASP A 107 8.25 2.60 -4.54
C ASP A 107 7.63 1.22 -4.69
N MET A 108 7.72 0.38 -3.64
CA MET A 108 7.24 -0.98 -3.71
C MET A 108 5.72 -1.03 -3.85
N VAL A 109 5.01 -0.21 -3.09
CA VAL A 109 3.56 -0.17 -3.18
C VAL A 109 3.11 0.34 -4.54
N CYS A 110 3.75 1.40 -5.03
CA CYS A 110 3.38 1.97 -6.32
C CYS A 110 3.68 1.02 -7.47
N LEU A 111 4.81 0.31 -7.39
CA LEU A 111 5.14 -0.70 -8.40
C LEU A 111 4.15 -1.84 -8.37
N GLY A 112 3.81 -2.33 -7.18
CA GLY A 112 2.81 -3.39 -7.04
C GLY A 112 1.49 -2.98 -7.62
N ASP A 113 1.07 -1.74 -7.34
CA ASP A 113 -0.19 -1.23 -7.86
C ASP A 113 -0.20 -1.21 -9.39
N ARG A 114 0.90 -0.77 -9.99
CA ARG A 114 0.99 -0.71 -11.46
C ARG A 114 1.04 -2.08 -12.08
N LEU A 115 1.71 -3.03 -11.45
CA LEU A 115 1.82 -4.38 -11.99
C LEU A 115 0.51 -5.13 -11.90
N VAL A 116 -0.26 -4.90 -10.85
CA VAL A 116 -1.53 -5.58 -10.68
C VAL A 116 -2.61 -4.98 -11.56
N MET A 117 -2.64 -3.66 -11.72
CA MET A 117 -3.55 -2.98 -12.64
C MET A 117 -4.97 -3.52 -12.62
N GLU A 118 -5.45 -3.79 -11.43
CA GLU A 118 -6.78 -4.31 -11.21
C GLU A 118 -6.91 -5.69 -11.85
N ASP A 119 -7.84 -5.88 -12.71
CA ASP A 119 -8.09 -7.19 -13.30
C ASP A 119 -7.84 -7.20 -14.78
N ARG A 120 -6.91 -6.38 -15.18
CA ARG A 120 -6.66 -6.21 -16.56
C ARG A 120 -5.64 -7.10 -17.13
N TYR A 121 -5.21 -8.01 -16.41
CA TYR A 121 -4.25 -8.89 -16.97
C TYR A 121 -4.65 -10.29 -16.80
#